data_67c28c0ea8344dd8f2722f05e8d7110c
#
_entry.id   67c28c0ea8344dd8f2722f05e8d7110c
#
_cell.length_a   1.000
_cell.length_b   1.000
_cell.length_c   1.000
_cell.angle_alpha   90.00
_cell.angle_beta   90.00
_cell.angle_gamma   90.00
#
_symmetry.space_group_name_H-M   'P 1'
#
loop_
_entity.id
_entity.type
_entity.pdbx_description
1 polymer ?
#
loop_
_entity_poly.entity_id
_entity_poly.type
_entity_poly.pdbx_seq_one_letter_code
_entity_poly.pdbx_strand_id
1 'polypeptide(L)'
;MAPAIKDGDLVIFYRYTSTDYLPQDVIVLEYEGQLQVRRVVATAGDTVDITGEGLVINGAVQQEPEIFQKTERYQNGVSFPLTVPEGQVFVLGDSRIGATDSRIYGCVKIEDTLGKVMTVIRRRSI
;
A
#
# COMPACT_ATOMS: atom_id res chain seq x y z
N MET A 1 -5.57 -7.39 4.65
CA MET A 1 -5.73 -5.93 4.59
C MET A 1 -7.20 -5.58 4.70
N ALA A 2 -7.60 -5.03 5.83
CA ALA A 2 -8.97 -4.61 6.05
C ALA A 2 -9.11 -3.12 5.67
N PRO A 3 -10.31 -2.67 5.19
CA PRO A 3 -11.54 -3.45 5.08
C PRO A 3 -11.64 -4.33 3.83
N ALA A 4 -10.79 -4.10 2.83
CA ALA A 4 -10.91 -4.80 1.55
C ALA A 4 -10.58 -6.29 1.65
N ILE A 5 -9.55 -6.63 2.44
CA ILE A 5 -9.10 -8.01 2.64
C ILE A 5 -9.04 -8.27 4.13
N LYS A 6 -9.73 -9.31 4.57
CA LYS A 6 -9.84 -9.69 5.98
C LYS A 6 -9.08 -10.97 6.26
N ASP A 7 -8.78 -11.21 7.54
CA ASP A 7 -8.17 -12.45 7.97
C ASP A 7 -9.03 -13.65 7.55
N GLY A 8 -8.39 -14.68 7.03
CA GLY A 8 -9.05 -15.87 6.54
C GLY A 8 -9.46 -15.80 5.08
N ASP A 9 -9.34 -14.65 4.43
CA ASP A 9 -9.55 -14.56 3.00
C ASP A 9 -8.38 -15.20 2.26
N LEU A 10 -8.69 -15.91 1.17
CA LEU A 10 -7.66 -16.44 0.28
C LEU A 10 -7.35 -15.43 -0.79
N VAL A 11 -6.09 -15.07 -0.93
CA VAL A 11 -5.64 -14.09 -1.91
C VAL A 11 -4.89 -14.81 -3.02
N ILE A 12 -5.35 -14.65 -4.25
CA ILE A 12 -4.69 -15.18 -5.44
C ILE A 12 -4.01 -14.01 -6.16
N PHE A 13 -2.72 -14.15 -6.39
CA PHE A 13 -1.94 -13.13 -7.07
C PHE A 13 -1.08 -13.77 -8.17
N TYR A 14 -0.60 -12.94 -9.09
CA TYR A 14 0.30 -13.39 -10.12
C TYR A 14 1.56 -12.52 -10.14
N ARG A 15 2.66 -13.16 -10.55
CA ARG A 15 3.94 -12.47 -10.64
C ARG A 15 3.99 -11.64 -11.90
N TYR A 16 4.32 -10.37 -11.75
CA TYR A 16 4.54 -9.48 -12.87
C TYR A 16 5.89 -9.74 -13.52
N THR A 17 5.89 -9.77 -14.86
CA THR A 17 7.09 -9.64 -15.66
C THR A 17 7.33 -8.20 -16.06
N SER A 18 6.29 -7.37 -16.03
CA SER A 18 6.36 -5.93 -16.23
C SER A 18 6.57 -5.23 -14.89
N THR A 19 7.26 -4.11 -14.90
CA THR A 19 7.65 -3.40 -13.69
C THR A 19 6.69 -2.27 -13.31
N ASP A 20 5.56 -2.14 -14.00
CA ASP A 20 4.70 -0.98 -13.84
C ASP A 20 3.42 -1.30 -13.07
N TYR A 21 3.47 -1.08 -11.75
CA TYR A 21 2.25 -1.01 -10.96
C TYR A 21 1.59 0.36 -11.14
N LEU A 22 0.28 0.38 -11.06
CA LEU A 22 -0.52 1.60 -11.12
C LEU A 22 -1.03 1.96 -9.74
N PRO A 23 -1.32 3.23 -9.47
CA PRO A 23 -2.02 3.61 -8.25
C PRO A 23 -3.32 2.82 -8.11
N GLN A 24 -3.62 2.42 -6.89
CA GLN A 24 -4.75 1.57 -6.50
C GLN A 24 -4.53 0.07 -6.72
N ASP A 25 -3.47 -0.34 -7.41
CA ASP A 25 -3.12 -1.76 -7.47
C ASP A 25 -2.86 -2.30 -6.07
N VAL A 26 -3.34 -3.51 -5.81
CA VAL A 26 -3.07 -4.22 -4.55
C VAL A 26 -2.01 -5.26 -4.85
N ILE A 27 -0.93 -5.23 -4.08
CA ILE A 27 0.23 -6.08 -4.34
C ILE A 27 0.58 -6.91 -3.11
N VAL A 28 1.31 -7.98 -3.35
CA VAL A 28 1.85 -8.85 -2.31
C VAL A 28 3.34 -8.61 -2.20
N LEU A 29 3.80 -8.41 -0.99
CA LEU A 29 5.22 -8.25 -0.68
C LEU A 29 5.56 -8.98 0.61
N GLU A 30 6.85 -9.10 0.90
CA GLU A 30 7.32 -9.71 2.13
C GLU A 30 8.07 -8.68 2.95
N TYR A 31 7.75 -8.61 4.24
CA TYR A 31 8.44 -7.74 5.18
C TYR A 31 8.72 -8.52 6.45
N GLU A 32 10.00 -8.59 6.82
CA GLU A 32 10.45 -9.31 8.02
C GLU A 32 9.93 -10.75 8.08
N GLY A 33 9.94 -11.44 6.94
CA GLY A 33 9.51 -12.84 6.85
C GLY A 33 8.00 -13.05 6.80
N GLN A 34 7.23 -11.97 6.81
CA GLN A 34 5.77 -12.04 6.76
C GLN A 34 5.26 -11.53 5.41
N LEU A 35 4.30 -12.24 4.84
CA LEU A 35 3.62 -11.76 3.65
C LEU A 35 2.66 -10.64 4.02
N GLN A 36 2.70 -9.58 3.25
CA GLN A 36 1.81 -8.44 3.39
C GLN A 36 1.07 -8.19 2.09
N VAL A 37 -0.18 -7.76 2.20
CA VAL A 37 -0.98 -7.30 1.09
C VAL A 37 -1.21 -5.81 1.30
N ARG A 38 -0.75 -5.00 0.36
CA ARG A 38 -0.78 -3.53 0.49
C ARG A 38 -1.23 -2.89 -0.81
N ARG A 39 -1.78 -1.70 -0.69
CA ARG A 39 -2.25 -0.92 -1.84
C ARG A 39 -1.20 0.08 -2.28
N VAL A 40 -0.91 0.11 -3.57
CA VAL A 40 -0.02 1.12 -4.16
C VAL A 40 -0.77 2.46 -4.18
N VAL A 41 -0.21 3.47 -3.55
CA VAL A 41 -0.81 4.82 -3.55
C VAL A 41 0.02 5.82 -4.34
N ALA A 42 1.28 5.53 -4.60
CA ALA A 42 2.14 6.39 -5.39
C ALA A 42 3.20 5.58 -6.12
N THR A 43 3.60 6.09 -7.28
CA THR A 43 4.58 5.46 -8.16
C THR A 43 5.74 6.42 -8.42
N ALA A 44 6.75 5.95 -9.15
CA ALA A 44 7.99 6.72 -9.39
C ALA A 44 7.70 8.15 -9.85
N GLY A 45 8.37 9.10 -9.22
CA GLY A 45 8.22 10.53 -9.50
C GLY A 45 7.14 11.23 -8.69
N ASP A 46 6.24 10.49 -8.06
CA ASP A 46 5.20 11.11 -7.22
C ASP A 46 5.79 11.59 -5.91
N THR A 47 5.31 12.73 -5.45
CA THR A 47 5.63 13.25 -4.12
C THR A 47 4.51 12.90 -3.16
N VAL A 48 4.86 12.24 -2.07
CA VAL A 48 3.91 11.75 -1.07
C VAL A 48 4.04 12.60 0.20
N ASP A 49 2.92 13.02 0.73
CA ASP A 49 2.86 13.64 2.05
C ASP A 49 1.64 13.12 2.80
N ILE A 50 1.69 13.21 4.11
CA ILE A 50 0.57 12.89 4.97
C ILE A 50 0.39 14.06 5.93
N THR A 51 -0.75 14.71 5.83
CA THR A 51 -1.06 15.91 6.61
C THR A 51 -2.28 15.68 7.47
N GLY A 52 -2.74 16.72 8.16
CA GLY A 52 -4.00 16.64 8.89
C GLY A 52 -5.20 16.34 8.01
N GLU A 53 -5.09 16.56 6.70
CA GLU A 53 -6.15 16.24 5.74
C GLU A 53 -6.03 14.81 5.18
N GLY A 54 -5.00 14.05 5.55
CA GLY A 54 -4.77 12.69 5.13
C GLY A 54 -3.66 12.57 4.09
N LEU A 55 -3.84 11.62 3.17
CA LEU A 55 -2.85 11.34 2.13
C LEU A 55 -2.87 12.42 1.06
N VAL A 56 -1.70 12.93 0.72
CA VAL A 56 -1.51 13.97 -0.30
C VAL A 56 -0.51 13.46 -1.32
N ILE A 57 -0.90 13.43 -2.59
CA ILE A 57 -0.03 13.01 -3.69
C ILE A 57 0.12 14.18 -4.65
N ASN A 58 1.36 14.61 -4.88
CA ASN A 58 1.68 15.73 -5.77
C ASN A 58 0.88 17.00 -5.41
N GLY A 59 0.70 17.23 -4.11
CA GLY A 59 -0.02 18.41 -3.62
C GLY A 59 -1.53 18.28 -3.60
N ALA A 60 -2.09 17.16 -4.05
CA ALA A 60 -3.54 16.94 -4.08
C ALA A 60 -3.97 15.98 -2.97
N VAL A 61 -4.92 16.41 -2.14
CA VAL A 61 -5.52 15.56 -1.12
C VAL A 61 -6.29 14.43 -1.82
N GLN A 62 -6.02 13.21 -1.41
CA GLN A 62 -6.62 12.04 -2.06
C GLN A 62 -8.00 11.74 -1.50
N GLN A 63 -8.93 11.46 -2.41
CA GLN A 63 -10.25 10.97 -2.08
C GLN A 63 -10.19 9.45 -2.00
N GLU A 64 -10.41 8.91 -0.82
CA GLU A 64 -10.32 7.48 -0.58
C GLU A 64 -11.63 6.96 0.04
N PRO A 65 -12.72 6.86 -0.75
CA PRO A 65 -14.05 6.55 -0.20
C PRO A 65 -14.16 5.19 0.45
N GLU A 66 -13.28 4.24 0.09
CA GLU A 66 -13.28 2.90 0.67
C GLU A 66 -12.39 2.78 1.90
N ILE A 67 -11.69 3.84 2.26
CA ILE A 67 -10.84 3.88 3.44
C ILE A 67 -11.58 4.61 4.55
N PHE A 68 -11.84 3.90 5.64
CA PHE A 68 -12.69 4.42 6.72
C PHE A 68 -11.91 4.99 7.90
N GLN A 69 -10.60 4.84 7.89
CA GLN A 69 -9.73 5.32 8.95
C GLN A 69 -8.87 6.47 8.45
N LYS A 70 -8.52 7.36 9.36
CA LYS A 70 -7.63 8.47 9.04
C LYS A 70 -6.22 7.96 8.76
N THR A 71 -5.61 8.46 7.69
CA THR A 71 -4.21 8.18 7.37
C THR A 71 -3.35 9.18 8.11
N GLU A 72 -2.48 8.69 8.99
CA GLU A 72 -1.59 9.51 9.79
C GLU A 72 -0.14 9.05 9.64
N ARG A 73 0.79 9.98 9.88
CA ARG A 73 2.21 9.65 9.97
C ARG A 73 2.47 8.83 11.23
N TYR A 74 3.50 8.00 11.18
CA TYR A 74 3.97 7.31 12.37
C TYR A 74 5.16 8.06 12.98
N GLN A 75 5.19 8.10 14.30
CA GLN A 75 6.23 8.84 15.04
C GLN A 75 7.65 8.32 14.70
N ASN A 76 7.80 7.01 14.56
CA ASN A 76 9.06 6.36 14.21
C ASN A 76 9.15 5.99 12.73
N GLY A 77 8.32 6.63 11.91
CA GLY A 77 8.24 6.33 10.48
C GLY A 77 9.15 7.20 9.64
N VAL A 78 8.96 7.07 8.33
CA VAL A 78 9.72 7.86 7.37
C VAL A 78 9.33 9.33 7.42
N SER A 79 10.23 10.18 6.94
CA SER A 79 9.99 11.62 6.87
C SER A 79 9.20 11.99 5.63
N PHE A 80 8.34 13.01 5.75
CA PHE A 80 7.55 13.55 4.66
C PHE A 80 7.85 15.04 4.47
N PRO A 81 7.64 15.59 3.27
CA PRO A 81 7.26 14.88 2.05
C PRO A 81 8.39 14.02 1.51
N LEU A 82 8.06 12.98 0.76
CA LEU A 82 9.05 12.16 0.09
C LEU A 82 8.67 11.96 -1.37
N THR A 83 9.68 11.83 -2.23
CA THR A 83 9.47 11.54 -3.65
C THR A 83 9.82 10.07 -3.90
N VAL A 84 8.93 9.36 -4.57
CA VAL A 84 9.11 7.95 -4.87
C VAL A 84 10.21 7.79 -5.92
N PRO A 85 11.29 7.05 -5.61
CA PRO A 85 12.36 6.81 -6.58
C PRO A 85 11.89 5.96 -7.75
N GLU A 86 12.65 6.03 -8.84
CA GLU A 86 12.41 5.18 -9.98
C GLU A 86 12.53 3.70 -9.60
N GLY A 87 11.65 2.87 -10.14
CA GLY A 87 11.62 1.44 -9.83
C GLY A 87 11.01 1.10 -8.48
N GLN A 88 10.41 2.06 -7.80
CA GLN A 88 9.83 1.87 -6.48
C GLN A 88 8.37 2.33 -6.44
N VAL A 89 7.68 1.91 -5.40
CA VAL A 89 6.30 2.31 -5.12
C VAL A 89 6.14 2.62 -3.64
N PHE A 90 5.17 3.45 -3.32
CA PHE A 90 4.77 3.74 -1.94
C PHE A 90 3.45 3.03 -1.67
N VAL A 91 3.41 2.22 -0.63
CA VAL A 91 2.26 1.35 -0.35
C VAL A 91 1.69 1.63 1.04
N LEU A 92 0.37 1.50 1.15
CA LEU A 92 -0.33 1.63 2.43
C LEU A 92 -1.25 0.44 2.64
N GLY A 93 -1.40 0.05 3.89
CA GLY A 93 -2.47 -0.86 4.29
C GLY A 93 -3.81 -0.13 4.29
N ASP A 94 -4.89 -0.79 3.88
CA ASP A 94 -6.22 -0.19 3.92
C ASP A 94 -6.68 0.05 5.36
N SER A 95 -6.23 -0.79 6.29
CA SER A 95 -6.38 -0.52 7.72
C SER A 95 -5.32 0.49 8.14
N ARG A 96 -5.62 1.77 8.00
CA ARG A 96 -4.65 2.86 8.16
C ARG A 96 -4.14 3.02 9.58
N ILE A 97 -4.91 2.58 10.57
CA ILE A 97 -4.49 2.59 11.96
C ILE A 97 -3.76 1.28 12.26
N GLY A 98 -2.48 1.36 12.59
CA GLY A 98 -1.68 0.21 13.02
C GLY A 98 -1.07 -0.64 11.92
N ALA A 99 -1.34 -0.38 10.64
CA ALA A 99 -0.71 -1.15 9.56
C ALA A 99 0.79 -0.84 9.49
N THR A 100 1.60 -1.89 9.28
CA THR A 100 3.01 -1.72 8.94
C THR A 100 3.11 -1.63 7.42
N ASP A 101 3.50 -0.49 6.93
CA ASP A 101 3.54 -0.21 5.50
C ASP A 101 4.65 0.82 5.19
N SER A 102 4.58 1.47 4.03
CA SER A 102 5.63 2.41 3.63
C SER A 102 5.81 3.59 4.57
N ARG A 103 4.83 3.87 5.44
CA ARG A 103 5.03 4.88 6.49
C ARG A 103 6.15 4.48 7.47
N ILE A 104 6.42 3.18 7.57
CA ILE A 104 7.49 2.64 8.41
C ILE A 104 8.74 2.34 7.58
N TYR A 105 8.62 1.54 6.52
CA TYR A 105 9.79 1.03 5.80
C TYR A 105 10.14 1.81 4.53
N GLY A 106 9.35 2.82 4.20
CA GLY A 106 9.62 3.64 3.02
C GLY A 106 9.16 2.98 1.73
N CYS A 107 9.64 3.52 0.62
CA CYS A 107 9.28 3.00 -0.69
C CYS A 107 9.82 1.58 -0.89
N VAL A 108 9.07 0.77 -1.62
CA VAL A 108 9.38 -0.63 -1.88
C VAL A 108 9.85 -0.76 -3.33
N LYS A 109 10.94 -1.48 -3.53
CA LYS A 109 11.41 -1.78 -4.88
C LYS A 109 10.44 -2.75 -5.54
N ILE A 110 10.02 -2.43 -6.76
CA ILE A 110 9.10 -3.27 -7.53
C ILE A 110 9.68 -4.68 -7.70
N GLU A 111 10.98 -4.77 -7.96
CA GLU A 111 11.67 -6.06 -8.13
C GLU A 111 11.61 -6.96 -6.89
N ASP A 112 11.40 -6.36 -5.71
CA ASP A 112 11.30 -7.10 -4.45
C ASP A 112 9.86 -7.49 -4.10
N THR A 113 8.89 -7.09 -4.91
CA THR A 113 7.49 -7.48 -4.70
C THR A 113 7.21 -8.85 -5.30
N LEU A 114 6.17 -9.51 -4.81
CA LEU A 114 5.82 -10.85 -5.26
C LEU A 114 4.82 -10.84 -6.42
N GLY A 115 3.94 -9.85 -6.47
CA GLY A 115 3.00 -9.75 -7.57
C GLY A 115 1.76 -8.93 -7.23
N LYS A 116 0.87 -8.83 -8.20
CA LYS A 116 -0.39 -8.11 -8.09
C LYS A 116 -1.51 -9.07 -7.71
N VAL A 117 -2.37 -8.64 -6.80
CA VAL A 117 -3.55 -9.41 -6.41
C VAL A 117 -4.51 -9.48 -7.59
N MET A 118 -4.89 -10.70 -7.96
CA MET A 118 -5.85 -10.94 -9.03
C MET A 118 -7.25 -11.04 -8.49
N THR A 119 -7.42 -11.75 -7.37
CA THR A 119 -8.72 -11.98 -6.78
C THR A 119 -8.58 -12.32 -5.31
N VAL A 120 -9.66 -12.11 -4.57
CA VAL A 120 -9.78 -12.47 -3.17
C VAL A 120 -10.96 -13.42 -3.03
N ILE A 121 -10.72 -14.59 -2.45
CA ILE A 121 -11.77 -15.56 -2.17
C ILE A 121 -12.18 -15.37 -0.71
N ARG A 122 -13.41 -14.91 -0.53
CA ARG A 122 -13.95 -14.61 0.79
C ARG A 122 -14.31 -15.88 1.52
N ARG A 123 -13.97 -15.92 2.80
CA ARG A 123 -14.42 -16.96 3.70
C ARG A 123 -15.91 -16.76 3.96
N ARG A 124 -16.70 -17.81 3.77
CA ARG A 124 -18.13 -17.76 4.03
C ARG A 124 -18.45 -18.44 5.35
N SER A 125 -19.32 -17.80 6.12
CA SER A 125 -20.00 -18.45 7.24
C SER A 125 -21.26 -19.13 6.70
N ILE A 126 -21.39 -20.38 7.02
CA ILE A 126 -22.55 -21.18 6.63
C ILE A 126 -23.44 -21.39 7.83
#